data_2c9539632439616e4c9620982ec91f05
#
_entry.id   2c9539632439616e4c9620982ec91f05
#
_cell.length_a   1.000
_cell.length_b   1.000
_cell.length_c   1.000
_cell.angle_alpha   90.00
_cell.angle_beta   90.00
_cell.angle_gamma   90.00
#
_symmetry.space_group_name_H-M   'P 1'
#
loop_
_entity.id
_entity.type
_entity.pdbx_description
1 polymer ?
#
loop_
_entity_poly.entity_id
_entity_poly.type
_entity_poly.pdbx_seq_one_letter_code
_entity_poly.pdbx_strand_id
1 'polypeptide(L)' 'MAIVKVIEVLAESGESWEDATRMALMEASKTVQGIQTIYIKEFQAIVENNKITNYRVDAKISFVVRDKMREDIQS' A
#
# COMPACT_ATOMS: atom_id res chain seq x y z
N MET A 1 -1.71 -10.66 21.38
CA MET A 1 -0.59 -10.72 20.46
C MET A 1 -1.04 -10.30 19.07
N ALA A 2 -0.22 -9.56 18.39
CA ALA A 2 -0.56 -9.09 17.05
C ALA A 2 0.46 -9.60 16.04
N ILE A 3 -0.04 -9.89 14.86
CA ILE A 3 0.81 -10.29 13.75
C ILE A 3 0.74 -9.18 12.72
N VAL A 4 1.89 -8.74 12.25
CA VAL A 4 1.98 -7.74 11.21
C VAL A 4 2.27 -8.45 9.89
N LYS A 5 1.44 -8.18 8.92
CA LYS A 5 1.63 -8.70 7.57
C LYS A 5 1.95 -7.56 6.63
N VAL A 6 2.59 -7.90 5.53
CA VAL A 6 2.98 -6.91 4.53
C VAL A 6 2.51 -7.41 3.16
N ILE A 7 1.89 -6.52 2.41
CA ILE A 7 1.57 -6.80 1.00
C ILE A 7 2.30 -5.78 0.15
N GLU A 8 2.65 -6.20 -1.05
CA GLU A 8 3.34 -5.32 -1.98
C GLU A 8 2.42 -5.01 -3.15
N VAL A 9 2.30 -3.73 -3.49
CA VAL A 9 1.43 -3.29 -4.58
C VAL A 9 2.17 -2.30 -5.46
N LEU A 10 1.81 -2.31 -6.74
CA LEU A 10 2.28 -1.31 -7.69
C LEU A 10 1.09 -0.41 -8.01
N ALA A 11 1.30 0.89 -7.93
CA ALA A 11 0.27 1.86 -8.25
C ALA A 11 0.82 2.91 -9.19
N GLU A 12 -0.02 3.37 -10.10
CA GLU A 12 0.35 4.40 -11.06
C GLU A 12 -0.64 5.55 -11.00
N SER A 13 -0.14 6.74 -11.25
CA SER A 13 -0.96 7.93 -11.36
C SER A 13 -0.43 8.79 -12.49
N GLY A 14 -1.32 9.45 -13.21
CA GLY A 14 -0.92 10.44 -14.19
C GLY A 14 -0.53 11.76 -13.57
N GLU A 15 -0.68 11.92 -12.27
CA GLU A 15 -0.48 13.21 -11.61
C GLU A 15 0.80 13.30 -10.81
N SER A 16 1.08 12.32 -9.95
CA SER A 16 2.26 12.38 -9.09
C SER A 16 2.49 11.06 -8.40
N TRP A 17 3.70 10.89 -7.82
CA TRP A 17 4.00 9.74 -6.98
C TRP A 17 3.18 9.78 -5.70
N GLU A 18 2.95 10.97 -5.18
CA GLU A 18 2.14 11.12 -3.98
C GLU A 18 0.72 10.64 -4.23
N ASP A 19 0.17 11.00 -5.39
CA ASP A 19 -1.15 10.55 -5.75
C ASP A 19 -1.19 9.03 -5.95
N ALA A 20 -0.16 8.48 -6.58
CA ALA A 20 -0.06 7.03 -6.74
C ALA A 20 -0.02 6.32 -5.39
N THR A 21 0.68 6.91 -4.42
CA THR A 21 0.74 6.36 -3.07
C THR A 21 -0.63 6.35 -2.41
N ARG A 22 -1.37 7.46 -2.56
CA ARG A 22 -2.73 7.53 -2.01
C ARG A 22 -3.65 6.51 -2.66
N MET A 23 -3.49 6.29 -3.95
CA MET A 23 -4.29 5.29 -4.66
C MET A 23 -3.99 3.88 -4.16
N ALA A 24 -2.71 3.60 -3.89
CA ALA A 24 -2.32 2.31 -3.34
C ALA A 24 -2.99 2.07 -1.99
N LEU A 25 -2.97 3.09 -1.14
CA LEU A 25 -3.60 3.00 0.18
C LEU A 25 -5.10 2.80 0.06
N MET A 26 -5.73 3.58 -0.81
CA MET A 26 -7.18 3.50 -0.99
C MET A 26 -7.59 2.11 -1.46
N GLU A 27 -6.88 1.56 -2.42
CA GLU A 27 -7.22 0.25 -2.95
C GLU A 27 -7.01 -0.84 -1.90
N ALA A 28 -5.91 -0.77 -1.19
CA ALA A 28 -5.62 -1.76 -0.15
C ALA A 28 -6.66 -1.70 0.97
N SER A 29 -7.12 -0.50 1.31
CA SER A 29 -8.06 -0.33 2.41
C SER A 29 -9.44 -0.92 2.12
N LYS A 30 -9.72 -1.25 0.86
CA LYS A 30 -10.99 -1.88 0.51
C LYS A 30 -11.09 -3.31 1.03
N THR A 31 -9.96 -4.00 1.15
CA THR A 31 -9.94 -5.40 1.52
C THR A 31 -9.16 -5.69 2.78
N VAL A 32 -8.38 -4.73 3.25
CA VAL A 32 -7.50 -4.91 4.40
C VAL A 32 -7.83 -3.88 5.46
N GLN A 33 -7.94 -4.33 6.71
CA GLN A 33 -8.16 -3.45 7.85
C GLN A 33 -6.89 -3.37 8.67
N GLY A 34 -6.77 -2.30 9.44
CA GLY A 34 -5.65 -2.16 10.35
C GLY A 34 -4.35 -1.77 9.69
N ILE A 35 -4.42 -1.08 8.55
CA ILE A 35 -3.22 -0.61 7.87
C ILE A 35 -2.50 0.38 8.77
N GLN A 36 -1.20 0.17 8.95
CA GLN A 36 -0.39 1.01 9.83
C GLN A 36 0.64 1.83 9.08
N THR A 37 1.28 1.25 8.08
CA THR A 37 2.32 1.98 7.35
C THR A 37 2.25 1.66 5.88
N ILE A 38 2.74 2.58 5.08
CA ILE A 38 3.01 2.33 3.68
C ILE A 38 4.46 2.75 3.43
N TYR A 39 5.24 1.81 2.94
CA TYR A 39 6.65 2.00 2.67
C TYR A 39 6.86 2.02 1.17
N ILE A 40 7.47 3.08 0.67
CA ILE A 40 7.73 3.18 -0.77
C ILE A 40 9.11 2.58 -1.05
N LYS A 41 9.09 1.45 -1.74
CA LYS A 41 10.31 0.73 -2.07
C LYS A 41 11.02 1.36 -3.26
N GLU A 42 10.24 1.76 -4.26
CA GLU A 42 10.80 2.33 -5.47
C GLU A 42 9.84 3.34 -6.08
N PHE A 43 10.43 4.35 -6.69
CA PHE A 43 9.71 5.33 -7.51
C PHE A 43 10.13 5.11 -8.96
N GLN A 44 9.18 5.18 -9.86
CA GLN A 44 9.46 5.06 -11.28
C GLN A 44 8.65 6.10 -12.04
N ALA A 45 9.20 6.60 -13.11
CA ALA A 45 8.46 7.45 -14.03
C ALA A 45 8.33 6.69 -15.35
N ILE A 46 7.12 6.66 -15.88
CA ILE A 46 6.86 6.03 -17.17
C ILE A 46 7.07 7.06 -18.25
N VAL A 47 7.87 6.72 -19.24
CA VAL A 47 8.24 7.65 -20.30
C VAL A 47 7.73 7.15 -21.63
N GLU A 48 7.08 8.05 -22.38
CA GLU A 48 6.66 7.79 -23.74
C GLU A 48 6.99 9.03 -24.57
N ASN A 49 7.63 8.81 -25.71
CA ASN A 49 8.02 9.90 -26.60
C ASN A 49 8.81 11.00 -25.89
N ASN A 50 9.74 10.58 -25.02
CA ASN A 50 10.63 11.47 -24.26
C ASN A 50 9.88 12.38 -23.28
N LYS A 51 8.68 11.97 -22.89
CA LYS A 51 7.91 12.72 -21.90
C LYS A 51 7.46 11.76 -20.79
N ILE A 52 7.43 12.29 -19.58
CA ILE A 52 6.90 11.52 -18.46
C ILE A 52 5.38 11.55 -18.56
N THR A 53 4.79 10.37 -18.67
CA THR A 53 3.33 10.26 -18.78
C THR A 53 2.68 9.78 -17.51
N ASN A 54 3.38 8.98 -16.73
CA ASN A 54 2.81 8.43 -15.51
C ASN A 54 3.87 8.29 -14.45
N TYR A 55 3.41 8.20 -13.22
CA TYR A 55 4.26 8.04 -12.04
C TYR A 55 3.85 6.73 -11.36
N ARG A 56 4.82 5.86 -11.13
CA ARG A 56 4.55 4.54 -10.54
C ARG A 56 5.29 4.42 -9.23
N VAL A 57 4.65 3.84 -8.22
CA VAL A 57 5.30 3.50 -6.97
C VAL A 57 5.16 2.01 -6.72
N ASP A 58 6.22 1.44 -6.13
CA ASP A 58 6.21 0.08 -5.61
C ASP A 58 6.15 0.22 -4.11
N ALA A 59 5.02 -0.13 -3.52
CA ALA A 59 4.78 0.14 -2.11
C ALA A 59 4.55 -1.14 -1.34
N LYS A 60 5.07 -1.18 -0.11
CA LYS A 60 4.79 -2.25 0.84
C LYS A 60 3.89 -1.68 1.92
N ILE A 61 2.75 -2.32 2.10
CA ILE A 61 1.76 -1.86 3.05
C ILE A 61 1.71 -2.86 4.20
N SER A 62 1.92 -2.35 5.41
CA SER A 62 1.86 -3.20 6.59
C SER A 62 0.54 -3.01 7.31
N PHE A 63 0.02 -4.10 7.84
CA PHE A 63 -1.22 -4.05 8.58
C PHE A 63 -1.19 -5.11 9.67
N VAL A 64 -1.98 -4.86 10.71
CA VAL A 64 -2.07 -5.76 11.85
C VAL A 64 -3.21 -6.73 11.62
N VAL A 65 -2.91 -8.01 11.76
CA VAL A 65 -3.92 -9.04 11.70
C VAL A 65 -4.30 -9.39 13.13
N ARG A 66 -5.58 -9.30 13.42
CA ARG A 66 -6.09 -9.66 14.74
C ARG A 66 -6.91 -10.91 14.63
N ASP A 67 -6.58 -11.85 15.48
CA ASP A 67 -7.28 -13.12 15.57
C ASP A 67 -8.40 -12.95 16.59
N LYS A 68 -9.61 -12.87 16.13
CA LYS A 68 -10.76 -12.67 17.01
C LYS A 68 -10.89 -13.78 18.04
N MET A 69 -10.64 -14.99 17.63
CA MET A 69 -10.70 -16.09 18.55
C MET A 69 -9.69 -15.95 19.67
N ARG A 70 -8.49 -15.56 19.30
CA ARG A 70 -7.44 -15.35 20.27
C ARG A 70 -7.77 -14.21 21.21
N GLU A 71 -8.33 -13.14 20.67
CA GLU A 71 -8.73 -12.02 21.49
C GLU A 71 -9.81 -12.40 22.49
N ASP A 72 -10.77 -13.21 22.04
CA ASP A 72 -11.82 -13.69 22.92
C ASP A 72 -11.25 -14.54 24.05
N ILE A 73 -10.28 -15.36 23.76
CA ILE A 73 -9.65 -16.19 24.76
C ILE A 73 -8.91 -15.35 25.78
N GLN A 74 -8.27 -14.29 25.31
CA GLN A 74 -7.48 -13.43 26.18
C GLN A 74 -8.34 -12.50 27.00
N SER A 75 -9.50 -12.19 26.53
CA SER A 75 -10.37 -11.29 27.28
C SER A 75 -11.28 -12.08 28.21
#